data_6a73eb112caf0350dda82b1410d8031a
#
_entry.id   6a73eb112caf0350dda82b1410d8031a
#
_cell.length_a   1.000
_cell.length_b   1.000
_cell.length_c   1.000
_cell.angle_alpha   90.00
_cell.angle_beta   90.00
_cell.angle_gamma   90.00
#
_symmetry.space_group_name_H-M   'P 1'
#
loop_
_entity.id
_entity.type
_entity.pdbx_description
1 polymer ?
#
loop_
_entity_poly.entity_id
_entity_poly.type
_entity_poly.pdbx_seq_one_letter_code
_entity_poly.pdbx_strand_id
1 'polypeptide(L)'
;MENQVTNNNDEIEIDLGEIFHLILSRLGVIILSGIILGVISIIGTMLFITPQYESTTKIMVLNKQDSNTLTSADMQTSTQLTKDYAELIKSRTVLEGVIAQLNLNITYQQLLGKLTVDTSTDSRIVTIIVSDEDPYTASEMANAIRDLSLIHI
;
A
#
# COMPACT_ATOMS: atom_id res chain seq x y z
N MET A 1 -45.66 15.06 -67.65
CA MET A 1 -44.41 15.61 -67.06
C MET A 1 -44.44 15.30 -65.57
N GLU A 2 -43.86 14.18 -65.24
CA GLU A 2 -43.86 13.64 -63.86
C GLU A 2 -42.46 13.79 -63.31
N ASN A 3 -42.30 14.71 -62.37
CA ASN A 3 -41.02 14.96 -61.68
C ASN A 3 -40.78 13.82 -60.69
N GLN A 4 -39.87 12.92 -61.06
CA GLN A 4 -39.28 11.94 -60.11
C GLN A 4 -38.37 12.72 -59.13
N VAL A 5 -38.85 12.90 -57.93
CA VAL A 5 -38.02 13.36 -56.83
C VAL A 5 -37.18 12.18 -56.36
N THR A 6 -35.93 12.15 -56.79
CA THR A 6 -34.93 11.19 -56.29
C THR A 6 -34.60 11.57 -54.84
N ASN A 7 -35.13 10.82 -53.93
CA ASN A 7 -34.82 10.95 -52.49
C ASN A 7 -33.50 10.23 -52.24
N ASN A 8 -32.38 10.97 -52.34
CA ASN A 8 -31.08 10.46 -51.91
C ASN A 8 -31.01 10.50 -50.39
N ASN A 9 -31.57 9.47 -49.77
CA ASN A 9 -31.17 9.15 -48.42
C ASN A 9 -29.81 8.45 -48.52
N ASP A 10 -28.74 9.22 -48.39
CA ASP A 10 -27.40 8.69 -48.14
C ASP A 10 -27.41 8.05 -46.77
N GLU A 11 -27.97 6.84 -46.67
CA GLU A 11 -27.76 5.98 -45.52
C GLU A 11 -26.29 5.62 -45.53
N ILE A 12 -25.54 6.15 -44.57
CA ILE A 12 -24.14 5.80 -44.36
C ILE A 12 -24.13 4.36 -43.82
N GLU A 13 -24.10 3.40 -44.75
CA GLU A 13 -23.88 2.00 -44.42
C GLU A 13 -22.43 1.87 -43.93
N ILE A 14 -22.25 1.76 -42.60
CA ILE A 14 -20.94 1.50 -41.99
C ILE A 14 -20.61 0.03 -42.26
N ASP A 15 -19.82 -0.24 -43.29
CA ASP A 15 -19.34 -1.59 -43.59
C ASP A 15 -18.22 -1.94 -42.57
N LEU A 16 -18.58 -2.78 -41.58
CA LEU A 16 -17.66 -3.29 -40.58
C LEU A 16 -16.48 -4.07 -41.19
N GLY A 17 -16.67 -4.66 -42.39
CA GLY A 17 -15.61 -5.35 -43.13
C GLY A 17 -14.56 -4.38 -43.64
N GLU A 18 -14.97 -3.21 -44.14
CA GLU A 18 -14.07 -2.17 -44.62
C GLU A 18 -13.24 -1.56 -43.51
N ILE A 19 -13.88 -1.33 -42.34
CA ILE A 19 -13.18 -0.85 -41.12
C ILE A 19 -12.15 -1.88 -40.69
N PHE A 20 -12.52 -3.17 -40.66
CA PHE A 20 -11.58 -4.23 -40.26
C PHE A 20 -10.39 -4.35 -41.20
N HIS A 21 -10.60 -4.24 -42.51
CA HIS A 21 -9.55 -4.28 -43.51
C HIS A 21 -8.62 -3.04 -43.38
N LEU A 22 -9.18 -1.89 -43.08
CA LEU A 22 -8.43 -0.66 -42.86
C LEU A 22 -7.54 -0.75 -41.61
N ILE A 23 -8.03 -1.32 -40.53
CA ILE A 23 -7.25 -1.59 -39.30
C ILE A 23 -6.12 -2.58 -39.60
N LEU A 24 -6.38 -3.69 -40.31
CA LEU A 24 -5.34 -4.64 -40.69
C LEU A 24 -4.28 -4.03 -41.57
N SER A 25 -4.65 -3.18 -42.53
CA SER A 25 -3.70 -2.52 -43.45
C SER A 25 -2.75 -1.56 -42.71
N ARG A 26 -3.16 -1.03 -41.56
CA ARG A 26 -2.37 -0.08 -40.75
C ARG A 26 -1.86 -0.70 -39.42
N LEU A 27 -1.95 -2.03 -39.30
CA LEU A 27 -1.57 -2.76 -38.08
C LEU A 27 -0.12 -2.44 -37.65
N GLY A 28 0.81 -2.29 -38.58
CA GLY A 28 2.19 -1.95 -38.30
C GLY A 28 2.36 -0.61 -37.59
N VAL A 29 1.59 0.41 -38.00
CA VAL A 29 1.61 1.74 -37.37
C VAL A 29 1.00 1.70 -35.98
N ILE A 30 -0.09 0.94 -35.81
CA ILE A 30 -0.77 0.78 -34.53
C ILE A 30 0.16 0.09 -33.51
N ILE A 31 0.82 -1.00 -33.91
CA ILE A 31 1.76 -1.72 -33.04
C ILE A 31 2.96 -0.82 -32.70
N LEU A 32 3.52 -0.11 -33.68
CA LEU A 32 4.67 0.78 -33.44
C LEU A 32 4.31 1.91 -32.46
N SER A 33 3.16 2.55 -32.65
CA SER A 33 2.68 3.59 -31.72
C SER A 33 2.43 3.05 -30.30
N GLY A 34 1.88 1.84 -30.18
CA GLY A 34 1.68 1.16 -28.90
C GLY A 34 3.00 0.89 -28.18
N ILE A 35 4.02 0.42 -28.89
CA ILE A 35 5.35 0.19 -28.32
C ILE A 35 5.98 1.51 -27.82
N ILE A 36 5.92 2.56 -28.64
CA ILE A 36 6.47 3.88 -28.26
C ILE A 36 5.78 4.41 -27.00
N LEU A 37 4.44 4.38 -26.95
CA LEU A 37 3.69 4.82 -25.77
C LEU A 37 3.99 3.96 -24.54
N GLY A 38 4.14 2.64 -24.72
CA GLY A 38 4.53 1.71 -23.65
C GLY A 38 5.89 2.05 -23.05
N VAL A 39 6.89 2.31 -23.90
CA VAL A 39 8.25 2.69 -23.45
C VAL A 39 8.23 4.03 -22.71
N ILE A 40 7.52 5.03 -23.22
CA ILE A 40 7.37 6.33 -22.56
C ILE A 40 6.68 6.17 -21.20
N SER A 41 5.65 5.33 -21.09
CA SER A 41 4.94 5.05 -19.84
C SER A 41 5.85 4.39 -18.80
N ILE A 42 6.67 3.40 -19.20
CA ILE A 42 7.61 2.73 -18.29
C ILE A 42 8.66 3.71 -17.77
N ILE A 43 9.24 4.52 -18.64
CA ILE A 43 10.23 5.53 -18.25
C ILE A 43 9.57 6.56 -17.31
N GLY A 44 8.37 7.03 -17.63
CA GLY A 44 7.63 7.94 -16.77
C GLY A 44 7.36 7.34 -15.39
N THR A 45 6.91 6.11 -15.32
CA THR A 45 6.65 5.41 -14.05
C THR A 45 7.93 5.29 -13.21
N MET A 46 9.06 4.90 -13.81
CA MET A 46 10.34 4.78 -13.09
C MET A 46 10.88 6.10 -12.56
N LEU A 47 10.60 7.22 -13.24
CA LEU A 47 11.08 8.55 -12.83
C LEU A 47 10.17 9.21 -11.79
N PHE A 48 8.86 8.92 -11.80
CA PHE A 48 7.88 9.60 -10.95
C PHE A 48 7.44 8.79 -9.72
N ILE A 49 7.65 7.47 -9.72
CA ILE A 49 7.21 6.61 -8.62
C ILE A 49 8.44 6.05 -7.92
N THR A 50 8.70 6.52 -6.69
CA THR A 50 9.71 5.94 -5.80
C THR A 50 9.19 4.60 -5.26
N PRO A 51 9.95 3.50 -5.40
CA PRO A 51 9.57 2.22 -4.80
C PRO A 51 9.52 2.36 -3.27
N GLN A 52 8.49 1.79 -2.65
CA GLN A 52 8.35 1.75 -1.20
C GLN A 52 8.54 0.31 -0.75
N TYR A 53 9.41 0.11 0.22
CA TYR A 53 9.69 -1.19 0.83
C TYR A 53 9.06 -1.25 2.21
N GLU A 54 8.39 -2.36 2.50
CA GLU A 54 7.74 -2.57 3.79
C GLU A 54 8.51 -3.61 4.61
N SER A 55 8.80 -3.27 5.85
CA SER A 55 9.33 -4.19 6.84
C SER A 55 8.28 -4.46 7.91
N THR A 56 8.01 -5.74 8.17
CA THR A 56 7.00 -6.16 9.13
C THR A 56 7.64 -6.89 10.30
N THR A 57 7.34 -6.44 11.51
CA THR A 57 7.68 -7.15 12.75
C THR A 57 6.41 -7.38 13.58
N LYS A 58 6.42 -8.44 14.40
CA LYS A 58 5.26 -8.84 15.21
C LYS A 58 5.65 -8.97 16.67
N ILE A 59 4.81 -8.44 17.55
CA ILE A 59 4.93 -8.55 19.00
C ILE A 59 3.74 -9.36 19.52
N MET A 60 3.99 -10.38 20.34
CA MET A 60 2.95 -11.11 21.02
C MET A 60 2.79 -10.54 22.44
N VAL A 61 1.60 -10.09 22.77
CA VAL A 61 1.26 -9.60 24.10
C VAL A 61 0.81 -10.78 24.96
N LEU A 62 1.60 -11.11 25.96
CA LEU A 62 1.28 -12.18 26.93
C LEU A 62 0.87 -11.54 28.25
N ASN A 63 -0.34 -11.77 28.68
CA ASN A 63 -0.76 -11.44 30.05
C ASN A 63 -0.22 -12.52 31.00
N LYS A 64 0.67 -12.12 31.92
CA LYS A 64 1.26 -13.02 32.92
C LYS A 64 0.30 -13.12 34.08
N GLN A 65 -0.82 -13.79 33.87
CA GLN A 65 -1.76 -14.09 34.94
C GLN A 65 -1.68 -15.57 35.26
N ASP A 66 -1.21 -15.88 36.46
CA ASP A 66 -1.14 -17.22 37.04
C ASP A 66 -2.56 -17.76 37.36
N SER A 67 -3.29 -18.14 36.34
CA SER A 67 -4.52 -18.90 36.55
C SER A 67 -4.76 -19.87 35.40
N ASN A 68 -4.86 -21.14 35.80
CA ASN A 68 -5.08 -22.32 34.95
C ASN A 68 -6.45 -22.37 34.23
N THR A 69 -7.21 -21.28 34.22
CA THR A 69 -8.54 -21.23 33.57
C THR A 69 -8.67 -19.97 32.74
N LEU A 70 -8.62 -20.16 31.44
CA LEU A 70 -8.92 -19.08 30.47
C LEU A 70 -10.42 -18.79 30.51
N THR A 71 -10.78 -17.61 31.00
CA THR A 71 -12.16 -17.13 31.05
C THR A 71 -12.43 -16.19 29.89
N SER A 72 -13.67 -16.09 29.42
CA SER A 72 -14.08 -15.15 28.36
C SER A 72 -13.74 -13.69 28.70
N ALA A 73 -13.72 -13.33 29.98
CA ALA A 73 -13.27 -12.02 30.47
C ALA A 73 -11.79 -11.76 30.20
N ASP A 74 -10.95 -12.81 30.29
CA ASP A 74 -9.51 -12.70 30.01
C ASP A 74 -9.24 -12.44 28.52
N MET A 75 -10.09 -12.93 27.63
CA MET A 75 -9.99 -12.62 26.19
C MET A 75 -10.33 -11.17 25.89
N GLN A 76 -11.37 -10.60 26.51
CA GLN A 76 -11.73 -9.19 26.33
C GLN A 76 -10.63 -8.27 26.88
N THR A 77 -10.11 -8.58 28.06
CA THR A 77 -9.00 -7.83 28.66
C THR A 77 -7.74 -7.88 27.80
N SER A 78 -7.43 -9.05 27.25
CA SER A 78 -6.27 -9.21 26.34
C SER A 78 -6.43 -8.40 25.05
N THR A 79 -7.63 -8.31 24.48
CA THR A 79 -7.90 -7.51 23.29
C THR A 79 -7.76 -6.02 23.59
N GLN A 80 -8.23 -5.56 24.76
CA GLN A 80 -8.06 -4.16 25.15
C GLN A 80 -6.58 -3.81 25.35
N LEU A 81 -5.83 -4.66 26.06
CA LEU A 81 -4.39 -4.48 26.22
C LEU A 81 -3.66 -4.38 24.89
N THR A 82 -4.02 -5.21 23.90
CA THR A 82 -3.40 -5.17 22.57
C THR A 82 -3.62 -3.82 21.88
N LYS A 83 -4.79 -3.20 22.03
CA LYS A 83 -5.06 -1.85 21.51
C LYS A 83 -4.26 -0.79 22.26
N ASP A 84 -4.18 -0.89 23.57
CA ASP A 84 -3.42 0.06 24.39
C ASP A 84 -1.93 -0.01 24.03
N TYR A 85 -1.39 -1.19 23.75
CA TYR A 85 -0.02 -1.36 23.25
C TYR A 85 0.18 -0.74 21.86
N ALA A 86 -0.78 -0.88 20.97
CA ALA A 86 -0.71 -0.26 19.66
C ALA A 86 -0.62 1.28 19.75
N GLU A 87 -1.34 1.88 20.68
CA GLU A 87 -1.26 3.33 20.92
C GLU A 87 0.08 3.72 21.58
N LEU A 88 0.60 2.91 22.50
CA LEU A 88 1.93 3.14 23.08
C LEU A 88 3.05 3.07 22.03
N ILE A 89 2.97 2.13 21.08
CA ILE A 89 3.93 2.02 19.97
C ILE A 89 3.95 3.31 19.13
N LYS A 90 2.78 3.92 18.89
CA LYS A 90 2.65 5.17 18.15
C LYS A 90 3.00 6.41 18.99
N SER A 91 3.28 6.23 20.27
CA SER A 91 3.54 7.34 21.16
C SER A 91 4.77 8.14 20.74
N ARG A 92 4.74 9.43 21.03
CA ARG A 92 5.83 10.34 20.72
C ARG A 92 7.16 9.92 21.38
N THR A 93 7.09 9.42 22.60
CA THR A 93 8.26 8.97 23.36
C THR A 93 8.99 7.81 22.66
N VAL A 94 8.26 6.82 22.18
CA VAL A 94 8.84 5.67 21.47
C VAL A 94 9.42 6.12 20.12
N LEU A 95 8.68 6.88 19.33
CA LEU A 95 9.11 7.25 17.98
C LEU A 95 10.26 8.28 18.00
N GLU A 96 10.27 9.23 18.93
CA GLU A 96 11.43 10.13 19.12
C GLU A 96 12.66 9.36 19.61
N GLY A 97 12.47 8.34 20.45
CA GLY A 97 13.55 7.45 20.85
C GLY A 97 14.16 6.69 19.68
N VAL A 98 13.34 6.17 18.74
CA VAL A 98 13.82 5.53 17.52
C VAL A 98 14.60 6.50 16.63
N ILE A 99 14.06 7.71 16.43
CA ILE A 99 14.73 8.77 15.64
C ILE A 99 16.11 9.09 16.22
N ALA A 100 16.19 9.22 17.53
CA ALA A 100 17.45 9.51 18.22
C ALA A 100 18.44 8.33 18.16
N GLN A 101 17.95 7.10 18.36
CA GLN A 101 18.77 5.88 18.34
C GLN A 101 19.40 5.61 16.97
N LEU A 102 18.63 5.79 15.90
CA LEU A 102 19.06 5.56 14.54
C LEU A 102 19.64 6.81 13.85
N ASN A 103 19.70 7.94 14.55
CA ASN A 103 20.13 9.25 14.01
C ASN A 103 19.41 9.62 12.71
N LEU A 104 18.09 9.38 12.65
CA LEU A 104 17.28 9.66 11.48
C LEU A 104 17.05 11.17 11.33
N ASN A 105 17.19 11.69 10.12
CA ASN A 105 16.91 13.09 9.83
C ASN A 105 15.45 13.32 9.44
N ILE A 106 14.55 12.78 10.24
CA ILE A 106 13.09 12.88 10.04
C ILE A 106 12.41 13.33 11.32
N THR A 107 11.22 13.92 11.18
CA THR A 107 10.39 14.32 12.31
C THR A 107 9.53 13.16 12.82
N TYR A 108 9.03 13.27 14.06
CA TYR A 108 8.05 12.36 14.63
C TYR A 108 6.87 12.09 13.68
N GLN A 109 6.31 13.16 13.07
CA GLN A 109 5.15 13.05 12.18
C GLN A 109 5.48 12.29 10.89
N GLN A 110 6.68 12.47 10.36
CA GLN A 110 7.13 11.72 9.19
C GLN A 110 7.31 10.24 9.51
N LEU A 111 7.90 9.89 10.65
CA LEU A 111 8.02 8.51 11.08
C LEU A 111 6.64 7.89 11.35
N LEU A 112 5.74 8.62 12.00
CA LEU A 112 4.36 8.17 12.23
C LEU A 112 3.61 7.92 10.92
N GLY A 113 3.84 8.73 9.89
CA GLY A 113 3.27 8.53 8.55
C GLY A 113 3.81 7.30 7.81
N LYS A 114 5.02 6.83 8.16
CA LYS A 114 5.65 5.61 7.63
C LYS A 114 5.29 4.36 8.44
N LEU A 115 4.65 4.53 9.61
CA LEU A 115 4.33 3.46 10.55
C LEU A 115 2.86 3.06 10.46
N THR A 116 2.61 1.79 10.23
CA THR A 116 1.29 1.18 10.38
C THR A 116 1.35 0.15 11.50
N VAL A 117 0.46 0.29 12.47
CA VAL A 117 0.30 -0.68 13.55
C VAL A 117 -1.07 -1.32 13.43
N ASP A 118 -1.07 -2.62 13.19
CA ASP A 118 -2.29 -3.41 13.04
C ASP A 118 -2.47 -4.37 14.23
N THR A 119 -3.71 -4.44 14.72
CA THR A 119 -4.10 -5.30 15.82
C THR A 119 -5.30 -6.14 15.39
N SER A 120 -5.13 -7.43 15.29
CA SER A 120 -6.24 -8.34 15.03
C SER A 120 -7.12 -8.50 16.28
N THR A 121 -8.43 -8.40 16.08
CA THR A 121 -9.43 -8.45 17.18
C THR A 121 -9.43 -9.81 17.90
N ASP A 122 -8.98 -10.86 17.22
CA ASP A 122 -9.01 -12.23 17.71
C ASP A 122 -7.61 -12.78 18.09
N SER A 123 -6.58 -11.94 18.03
CA SER A 123 -5.23 -12.35 18.36
C SER A 123 -4.54 -11.37 19.32
N ARG A 124 -3.59 -11.89 20.08
CA ARG A 124 -2.72 -11.10 20.98
C ARG A 124 -1.47 -10.61 20.25
N ILE A 125 -1.55 -10.47 18.94
CA ILE A 125 -0.43 -10.10 18.10
C ILE A 125 -0.63 -8.66 17.65
N VAL A 126 0.36 -7.83 17.92
CA VAL A 126 0.50 -6.49 17.32
C VAL A 126 1.47 -6.60 16.16
N THR A 127 1.03 -6.23 14.99
CA THR A 127 1.84 -6.20 13.78
C THR A 127 2.30 -4.76 13.54
N ILE A 128 3.60 -4.56 13.45
CA ILE A 128 4.23 -3.26 13.16
C ILE A 128 4.76 -3.34 11.74
N ILE A 129 4.31 -2.44 10.89
CA ILE A 129 4.73 -2.33 9.49
C ILE A 129 5.33 -0.95 9.30
N VAL A 130 6.55 -0.89 8.78
CA VAL A 130 7.24 0.35 8.47
C VAL A 130 7.57 0.38 7.00
N SER A 131 7.18 1.47 6.32
CA SER A 131 7.45 1.68 4.90
C SER A 131 8.54 2.73 4.71
N ASP A 132 9.53 2.43 3.87
CA ASP A 132 10.60 3.37 3.52
C ASP A 132 11.09 3.14 2.09
N GLU A 133 11.78 4.12 1.52
CA GLU A 133 12.41 4.01 0.20
C GLU A 133 13.64 3.08 0.23
N ASP A 134 14.29 2.96 1.41
CA ASP A 134 15.40 2.05 1.63
C ASP A 134 14.97 0.84 2.48
N PRO A 135 15.12 -0.41 1.97
CA PRO A 135 14.72 -1.62 2.67
C PRO A 135 15.50 -1.86 3.97
N TYR A 136 16.74 -1.42 4.05
CA TYR A 136 17.55 -1.55 5.27
C TYR A 136 17.03 -0.61 6.35
N THR A 137 16.79 0.64 6.00
CA THR A 137 16.23 1.65 6.91
C THR A 137 14.84 1.24 7.39
N ALA A 138 13.98 0.71 6.51
CA ALA A 138 12.67 0.18 6.92
C ALA A 138 12.81 -0.95 7.96
N SER A 139 13.76 -1.86 7.77
CA SER A 139 14.02 -2.97 8.69
C SER A 139 14.57 -2.49 10.03
N GLU A 140 15.53 -1.57 10.02
CA GLU A 140 16.11 -1.00 11.23
C GLU A 140 15.08 -0.22 12.05
N MET A 141 14.25 0.60 11.40
CA MET A 141 13.16 1.32 12.06
C MET A 141 12.14 0.35 12.68
N ALA A 142 11.70 -0.68 11.94
CA ALA A 142 10.75 -1.66 12.46
C ALA A 142 11.29 -2.40 13.69
N ASN A 143 12.57 -2.80 13.68
CA ASN A 143 13.23 -3.46 14.80
C ASN A 143 13.42 -2.51 15.99
N ALA A 144 13.87 -1.28 15.76
CA ALA A 144 14.05 -0.29 16.83
C ALA A 144 12.72 0.09 17.50
N ILE A 145 11.65 0.24 16.72
CA ILE A 145 10.30 0.47 17.26
C ILE A 145 9.88 -0.69 18.15
N ARG A 146 10.07 -1.93 17.70
CA ARG A 146 9.79 -3.12 18.50
C ARG A 146 10.56 -3.11 19.81
N ASP A 147 11.86 -2.90 19.75
CA ASP A 147 12.75 -3.02 20.92
C ASP A 147 12.46 -1.91 21.94
N LEU A 148 12.32 -0.67 21.51
CA LEU A 148 11.95 0.43 22.40
C LEU A 148 10.54 0.29 22.97
N SER A 149 9.60 -0.24 22.22
CA SER A 149 8.26 -0.52 22.72
C SER A 149 8.27 -1.56 23.85
N LEU A 150 9.12 -2.59 23.74
CA LEU A 150 9.27 -3.63 24.79
C LEU A 150 9.92 -3.06 26.08
N ILE A 151 10.81 -2.09 25.96
CA ILE A 151 11.48 -1.47 27.11
C ILE A 151 10.50 -0.58 27.89
N HIS A 152 9.64 0.15 27.19
CA HIS A 152 8.66 1.05 27.83
C HIS A 152 7.44 0.33 28.41
N ILE A 153 7.20 -0.90 28.05
CA ILE A 153 6.12 -1.75 28.54
C ILE A 153 6.58 -2.53 29.77
#